data_18f0cb56a219f1ae85169e9c7f5b6057
#
_entry.id   18f0cb56a219f1ae85169e9c7f5b6057
#
_cell.length_a   1.000
_cell.length_b   1.000
_cell.length_c   1.000
_cell.angle_alpha   90.00
_cell.angle_beta   90.00
_cell.angle_gamma   90.00
#
_symmetry.space_group_name_H-M   'P 1'
#
loop_
_entity.id
_entity.type
_entity.pdbx_description
1 polymer ?
#
loop_
_entity_poly.entity_id
_entity_poly.type
_entity_poly.pdbx_seq_one_letter_code
_entity_poly.pdbx_strand_id
1 'polypeptide(L)'
;MTTYNYNSELIKAMNEKLPNGTNLANTLIDMLYLGKEAVYRRLRGEVPFTLAEAAAISQKMGVSLDKLAGTNVDSNAIFDLNIIRQTDPLETYYSIVDNYVKIFRDLNHDPASELCTSSNMIPQTFYLKYELLSKFRMFK
;
A
#
# COMPACT_ATOMS: atom_id res chain seq x y z
N MET A 1 18.36 19.73 9.38
CA MET A 1 17.07 19.07 9.60
C MET A 1 16.36 19.03 8.25
N THR A 2 16.22 17.88 7.64
CA THR A 2 15.45 17.71 6.40
C THR A 2 13.98 17.85 6.78
N THR A 3 13.35 18.96 6.37
CA THR A 3 11.92 19.15 6.64
C THR A 3 11.16 18.11 5.83
N TYR A 4 10.60 17.11 6.49
CA TYR A 4 9.78 16.07 5.86
C TYR A 4 8.53 16.72 5.25
N ASN A 5 8.35 16.58 3.94
CA ASN A 5 7.24 17.20 3.23
C ASN A 5 6.08 16.21 3.09
N TYR A 6 5.21 16.17 4.11
CA TYR A 6 4.02 15.30 4.12
C TYR A 6 3.09 15.51 2.93
N ASN A 7 3.05 16.73 2.37
CA ASN A 7 2.20 17.01 1.20
C ASN A 7 2.70 16.26 -0.05
N SER A 8 4.01 16.24 -0.28
CA SER A 8 4.59 15.50 -1.41
C SER A 8 4.43 13.99 -1.27
N GLU A 9 4.58 13.46 -0.05
CA GLU A 9 4.37 12.03 0.21
C GLU A 9 2.88 11.63 0.07
N LEU A 10 1.96 12.50 0.47
CA LEU A 10 0.53 12.29 0.23
C LEU A 10 0.22 12.24 -1.27
N ILE A 11 0.78 13.15 -2.07
CA ILE A 11 0.61 13.17 -3.53
C ILE A 11 1.16 11.88 -4.16
N LYS A 12 2.32 11.43 -3.72
CA LYS A 12 2.93 10.18 -4.18
C LYS A 12 2.05 8.98 -3.85
N ALA A 13 1.59 8.86 -2.62
CA ALA A 13 0.71 7.77 -2.18
C ALA A 13 -0.64 7.75 -2.93
N MET A 14 -1.18 8.92 -3.27
CA MET A 14 -2.38 9.02 -4.12
C MET A 14 -2.12 8.49 -5.54
N ASN A 15 -0.98 8.84 -6.15
CA ASN A 15 -0.63 8.36 -7.48
C ASN A 15 -0.44 6.83 -7.51
N GLU A 16 0.12 6.23 -6.46
CA GLU A 16 0.30 4.78 -6.34
C GLU A 16 -1.03 4.02 -6.22
N LYS A 17 -2.07 4.68 -5.67
CA LYS A 17 -3.41 4.09 -5.52
C LYS A 17 -4.35 4.37 -6.69
N LEU A 18 -3.92 5.21 -7.62
CA LEU A 18 -4.77 5.61 -8.75
C LEU A 18 -4.79 4.51 -9.82
N PRO A 19 -5.96 4.11 -10.34
CA PRO A 19 -6.05 3.18 -11.47
C PRO A 19 -5.36 3.73 -12.73
N ASN A 20 -4.76 2.86 -13.51
CA ASN A 20 -4.10 3.23 -14.76
C ASN A 20 -5.06 3.97 -15.70
N GLY A 21 -4.60 5.09 -16.24
CA GLY A 21 -5.39 5.92 -17.17
C GLY A 21 -6.30 6.94 -16.49
N THR A 22 -6.33 7.02 -15.17
CA THR A 22 -7.13 8.00 -14.42
C THR A 22 -6.29 9.26 -14.13
N ASN A 23 -6.93 10.43 -14.19
CA ASN A 23 -6.26 11.71 -13.89
C ASN A 23 -6.50 12.10 -12.43
N LEU A 24 -5.41 12.20 -11.65
CA LEU A 24 -5.47 12.55 -10.23
C LEU A 24 -6.19 13.86 -9.95
N ALA A 25 -5.94 14.91 -10.77
CA ALA A 25 -6.57 16.21 -10.58
C ALA A 25 -8.09 16.14 -10.71
N ASN A 26 -8.60 15.44 -11.72
CA ASN A 26 -10.05 15.25 -11.90
C ASN A 26 -10.66 14.47 -10.73
N THR A 27 -10.00 13.39 -10.32
CA THR A 27 -10.44 12.60 -9.15
C THR A 27 -10.54 13.45 -7.89
N LEU A 28 -9.56 14.33 -7.66
CA LEU A 28 -9.57 15.21 -6.48
C LEU A 28 -10.64 16.31 -6.57
N ILE A 29 -10.90 16.87 -7.76
CA ILE A 29 -11.99 17.83 -7.97
C ILE A 29 -13.33 17.23 -7.56
N ASP A 30 -13.62 16.02 -8.06
CA ASP A 30 -14.88 15.34 -7.80
C ASP A 30 -15.00 14.88 -6.34
N MET A 31 -13.87 14.47 -5.74
CA MET A 31 -13.84 13.92 -4.38
C MET A 31 -13.93 14.99 -3.30
N LEU A 32 -13.19 16.10 -3.49
CA LEU A 32 -13.05 17.16 -2.48
C LEU A 32 -13.99 18.35 -2.73
N TYR A 33 -14.72 18.34 -3.85
CA TYR A 33 -15.58 19.43 -4.27
C TYR A 33 -14.85 20.79 -4.37
N LEU A 34 -13.58 20.75 -4.78
CA LEU A 34 -12.74 21.90 -4.95
C LEU A 34 -12.73 22.36 -6.41
N GLY A 35 -12.58 23.67 -6.61
CA GLY A 35 -12.34 24.21 -7.95
C GLY A 35 -11.00 23.73 -8.53
N LYS A 36 -10.94 23.64 -9.85
CA LYS A 36 -9.79 23.13 -10.60
C LYS A 36 -8.47 23.82 -10.18
N GLU A 37 -8.46 25.14 -10.10
CA GLU A 37 -7.25 25.89 -9.71
C GLU A 37 -6.80 25.57 -8.28
N ALA A 38 -7.73 25.41 -7.35
CA ALA A 38 -7.42 25.06 -5.98
C ALA A 38 -6.76 23.67 -5.87
N VAL A 39 -7.20 22.70 -6.66
CA VAL A 39 -6.59 21.37 -6.75
C VAL A 39 -5.18 21.45 -7.34
N TYR A 40 -5.01 22.16 -8.45
CA TYR A 40 -3.69 22.29 -9.08
C TYR A 40 -2.67 22.98 -8.17
N ARG A 41 -3.06 24.00 -7.40
CA ARG A 41 -2.18 24.64 -6.42
C ARG A 41 -1.71 23.67 -5.35
N ARG A 42 -2.58 22.75 -4.90
CA ARG A 42 -2.21 21.69 -3.94
C ARG A 42 -1.26 20.68 -4.55
N LEU A 43 -1.53 20.25 -5.78
CA LEU A 43 -0.68 19.31 -6.50
C LEU A 43 0.72 19.89 -6.81
N ARG A 44 0.82 21.20 -7.04
CA ARG A 44 2.12 21.89 -7.19
C ARG A 44 2.82 22.16 -5.86
N GLY A 45 2.17 21.89 -4.73
CA GLY A 45 2.73 22.12 -3.40
C GLY A 45 2.70 23.60 -2.96
N GLU A 46 2.01 24.47 -3.70
CA GLU A 46 1.86 25.90 -3.34
C GLU A 46 0.96 26.11 -2.11
N VAL A 47 0.00 25.22 -1.94
CA VAL A 47 -0.91 25.17 -0.80
C VAL A 47 -0.98 23.73 -0.30
N PRO A 48 -0.70 23.45 0.98
CA PRO A 48 -0.82 22.11 1.51
C PRO A 48 -2.28 21.64 1.58
N PHE A 49 -2.50 20.32 1.52
CA PHE A 49 -3.80 19.76 1.84
C PHE A 49 -4.12 20.00 3.31
N THR A 50 -5.36 20.40 3.59
CA THR A 50 -5.84 20.50 4.97
C THR A 50 -6.03 19.11 5.58
N LEU A 51 -6.09 19.02 6.92
CA LEU A 51 -6.36 17.76 7.60
C LEU A 51 -7.68 17.13 7.15
N ALA A 52 -8.73 17.95 6.95
CA ALA A 52 -10.03 17.46 6.48
C ALA A 52 -9.95 16.87 5.06
N GLU A 53 -9.20 17.51 4.16
CA GLU A 53 -8.96 17.01 2.81
C GLU A 53 -8.13 15.72 2.84
N ALA A 54 -7.07 15.67 3.65
CA ALA A 54 -6.26 14.48 3.82
C ALA A 54 -7.08 13.30 4.39
N ALA A 55 -7.96 13.54 5.34
CA ALA A 55 -8.86 12.53 5.89
C ALA A 55 -9.86 12.01 4.82
N ALA A 56 -10.41 12.91 4.00
CA ALA A 56 -11.29 12.52 2.89
C ALA A 56 -10.55 11.68 1.83
N ILE A 57 -9.30 12.05 1.50
CA ILE A 57 -8.41 11.30 0.60
C ILE A 57 -8.12 9.91 1.19
N SER A 58 -7.75 9.85 2.47
CA SER A 58 -7.49 8.59 3.17
C SER A 58 -8.68 7.65 3.09
N GLN A 59 -9.88 8.15 3.39
CA GLN A 59 -11.11 7.36 3.39
C GLN A 59 -11.50 6.86 2.00
N LYS A 60 -11.41 7.71 0.98
CA LYS A 60 -11.90 7.40 -0.37
C LYS A 60 -10.88 6.67 -1.25
N MET A 61 -9.59 6.95 -1.07
CA MET A 61 -8.51 6.33 -1.87
C MET A 61 -7.76 5.23 -1.12
N GLY A 62 -8.05 5.01 0.17
CA GLY A 62 -7.35 4.00 0.98
C GLY A 62 -5.88 4.35 1.25
N VAL A 63 -5.54 5.64 1.28
CA VAL A 63 -4.21 6.12 1.67
C VAL A 63 -4.11 6.13 3.19
N SER A 64 -3.12 5.46 3.77
CA SER A 64 -2.90 5.48 5.23
C SER A 64 -2.14 6.74 5.65
N LEU A 65 -2.78 7.59 6.45
CA LEU A 65 -2.12 8.77 7.00
C LEU A 65 -1.09 8.41 8.08
N ASP A 66 -1.29 7.34 8.82
CA ASP A 66 -0.34 6.85 9.82
C ASP A 66 0.96 6.39 9.15
N LYS A 67 0.85 5.71 8.01
CA LYS A 67 2.00 5.32 7.20
C LYS A 67 2.75 6.55 6.66
N LEU A 68 2.03 7.58 6.24
CA LEU A 68 2.62 8.84 5.80
C LEU A 68 3.29 9.62 6.93
N ALA A 69 2.68 9.62 8.11
CA ALA A 69 3.22 10.28 9.29
C ALA A 69 4.52 9.64 9.80
N GLY A 70 4.86 8.46 9.26
CA GLY A 70 6.06 7.73 9.71
C GLY A 70 6.00 7.41 11.19
N THR A 71 4.83 6.97 11.66
CA THR A 71 4.66 6.56 13.05
C THR A 71 5.47 5.29 13.32
N ASN A 72 6.80 5.41 13.22
CA ASN A 72 7.74 4.52 13.83
C ASN A 72 7.72 4.82 15.34
N VAL A 73 6.58 4.56 15.95
CA VAL A 73 6.54 4.49 17.41
C VAL A 73 7.05 3.11 17.76
N ASP A 74 8.11 3.02 18.54
CA ASP A 74 8.78 1.78 18.99
C ASP A 74 7.83 0.72 19.60
N SER A 75 6.54 0.98 19.63
CA SER A 75 5.51 0.14 20.24
C SER A 75 4.30 -0.19 19.34
N ASN A 76 4.17 0.41 18.14
CA ASN A 76 2.99 0.20 17.28
C ASN A 76 3.39 -0.46 15.95
N ALA A 77 2.85 -1.65 15.69
CA ALA A 77 2.96 -2.29 14.38
C ALA A 77 1.75 -1.91 13.52
N ILE A 78 2.00 -1.41 12.30
CA ILE A 78 0.96 -1.19 11.30
C ILE A 78 0.78 -2.50 10.54
N PHE A 79 -0.39 -3.10 10.68
CA PHE A 79 -0.76 -4.30 9.92
C PHE A 79 -1.55 -3.88 8.67
N ASP A 80 -1.03 -4.18 7.50
CA ASP A 80 -1.82 -4.15 6.28
C ASP A 80 -2.62 -5.45 6.20
N LEU A 81 -3.87 -5.38 6.60
CA LEU A 81 -4.81 -6.48 6.42
C LEU A 81 -5.18 -6.52 4.94
N ASN A 82 -4.36 -7.14 4.11
CA ASN A 82 -4.67 -7.44 2.72
C ASN A 82 -5.86 -8.42 2.66
N ILE A 83 -7.05 -7.90 2.98
CA ILE A 83 -8.30 -8.66 2.83
C ILE A 83 -8.61 -8.72 1.34
N ILE A 84 -8.16 -9.78 0.72
CA ILE A 84 -8.45 -10.05 -0.68
C ILE A 84 -9.93 -10.41 -0.76
N ARG A 85 -10.73 -9.49 -1.29
CA ARG A 85 -12.17 -9.64 -1.50
C ARG A 85 -12.48 -10.23 -2.89
N GLN A 86 -11.72 -11.21 -3.31
CA GLN A 86 -11.99 -11.89 -4.57
C GLN A 86 -12.91 -13.08 -4.32
N THR A 87 -13.85 -13.28 -5.23
CA THR A 87 -14.81 -14.39 -5.18
C THR A 87 -14.20 -15.72 -5.68
N ASP A 88 -13.13 -15.65 -6.47
CA ASP A 88 -12.42 -16.81 -6.98
C ASP A 88 -11.23 -17.17 -6.06
N PRO A 89 -11.22 -18.40 -5.49
CA PRO A 89 -10.13 -18.87 -4.64
C PRO A 89 -8.77 -18.94 -5.36
N LEU A 90 -8.75 -19.22 -6.66
CA LEU A 90 -7.50 -19.29 -7.45
C LEU A 90 -6.91 -17.90 -7.66
N GLU A 91 -7.73 -16.93 -8.03
CA GLU A 91 -7.28 -15.53 -8.16
C GLU A 91 -6.79 -14.98 -6.82
N THR A 92 -7.48 -15.33 -5.73
CA THR A 92 -7.05 -15.01 -4.38
C THR A 92 -5.67 -15.58 -4.09
N TYR A 93 -5.45 -16.86 -4.40
CA TYR A 93 -4.17 -17.53 -4.20
C TYR A 93 -3.04 -16.88 -5.03
N TYR A 94 -3.28 -16.62 -6.30
CA TYR A 94 -2.31 -15.95 -7.16
C TYR A 94 -1.94 -14.57 -6.65
N SER A 95 -2.92 -13.78 -6.21
CA SER A 95 -2.68 -12.44 -5.65
C SER A 95 -1.83 -12.50 -4.38
N ILE A 96 -2.05 -13.48 -3.51
CA ILE A 96 -1.23 -13.69 -2.30
C ILE A 96 0.21 -14.04 -2.68
N VAL A 97 0.40 -14.98 -3.60
CA VAL A 97 1.74 -15.42 -4.03
C VAL A 97 2.47 -14.26 -4.72
N ASP A 98 1.80 -13.52 -5.59
CA ASP A 98 2.41 -12.38 -6.31
C ASP A 98 2.85 -11.28 -5.33
N ASN A 99 2.02 -11.00 -4.32
CA ASN A 99 2.38 -10.04 -3.26
C ASN A 99 3.63 -10.50 -2.48
N TYR A 100 3.74 -11.79 -2.13
CA TYR A 100 4.95 -12.31 -1.50
C TYR A 100 6.18 -12.18 -2.40
N VAL A 101 6.05 -12.51 -3.68
CA VAL A 101 7.15 -12.38 -4.65
C VAL A 101 7.61 -10.93 -4.75
N LYS A 102 6.67 -9.99 -4.76
CA LYS A 102 6.97 -8.55 -4.78
C LYS A 102 7.73 -8.13 -3.51
N ILE A 103 7.24 -8.49 -2.33
CA ILE A 103 7.90 -8.19 -1.06
C ILE A 103 9.32 -8.75 -1.03
N PHE A 104 9.52 -10.02 -1.39
CA PHE A 104 10.85 -10.63 -1.42
C PHE A 104 11.79 -9.96 -2.42
N ARG A 105 11.26 -9.53 -3.57
CA ARG A 105 12.05 -8.82 -4.57
C ARG A 105 12.50 -7.45 -4.05
N ASP A 106 11.60 -6.72 -3.41
CA ASP A 106 11.90 -5.41 -2.85
C ASP A 106 12.92 -5.52 -1.70
N LEU A 107 12.76 -6.50 -0.80
CA LEU A 107 13.70 -6.77 0.29
C LEU A 107 15.10 -7.20 -0.21
N ASN A 108 15.18 -7.93 -1.32
CA ASN A 108 16.46 -8.40 -1.87
C ASN A 108 17.34 -7.26 -2.42
N HIS A 109 16.76 -6.07 -2.62
CA HIS A 109 17.51 -4.89 -3.07
C HIS A 109 18.15 -4.09 -1.93
N ASP A 110 17.76 -4.35 -0.68
CA ASP A 110 18.31 -3.67 0.48
C ASP A 110 19.01 -4.68 1.42
N PRO A 111 20.36 -4.69 1.49
CA PRO A 111 21.10 -5.62 2.35
C PRO A 111 20.88 -5.42 3.85
N ALA A 112 20.28 -4.30 4.26
CA ALA A 112 19.90 -4.03 5.65
C ALA A 112 18.48 -4.49 5.98
N SER A 113 17.74 -5.00 5.01
CA SER A 113 16.38 -5.48 5.21
C SER A 113 16.33 -6.75 6.06
N GLU A 114 15.44 -6.77 7.04
CA GLU A 114 15.13 -7.92 7.87
C GLU A 114 13.65 -8.29 7.74
N LEU A 115 13.35 -9.56 7.50
CA LEU A 115 11.98 -10.08 7.39
C LEU A 115 11.65 -10.96 8.59
N CYS A 116 10.81 -10.43 9.48
CA CYS A 116 10.23 -11.18 10.59
C CYS A 116 8.80 -11.59 10.24
N THR A 117 8.51 -12.89 10.24
CA THR A 117 7.17 -13.42 9.96
C THR A 117 6.65 -14.23 11.12
N SER A 118 5.35 -14.08 11.40
CA SER A 118 4.63 -14.92 12.34
C SER A 118 3.44 -15.56 11.63
N SER A 119 3.28 -16.87 11.75
CA SER A 119 2.20 -17.60 11.08
C SER A 119 1.70 -18.73 11.96
N ASN A 120 0.40 -18.97 11.95
CA ASN A 120 -0.23 -20.12 12.58
C ASN A 120 -0.17 -21.41 11.71
N MET A 121 0.39 -21.30 10.51
CA MET A 121 0.62 -22.41 9.58
C MET A 121 2.08 -22.40 9.13
N ILE A 122 2.57 -23.54 8.63
CA ILE A 122 3.90 -23.62 8.02
C ILE A 122 3.93 -22.67 6.82
N PRO A 123 4.81 -21.65 6.81
CA PRO A 123 4.92 -20.72 5.70
C PRO A 123 5.22 -21.45 4.38
N GLN A 124 4.63 -20.97 3.31
CA GLN A 124 4.77 -21.59 1.98
C GLN A 124 6.23 -21.63 1.52
N THR A 125 7.04 -20.65 1.91
CA THR A 125 8.48 -20.58 1.62
C THR A 125 9.26 -21.81 2.09
N PHE A 126 8.79 -22.54 3.12
CA PHE A 126 9.45 -23.73 3.62
C PHE A 126 9.23 -24.98 2.77
N TYR A 127 8.10 -25.10 2.09
CA TYR A 127 7.77 -26.32 1.34
C TYR A 127 7.73 -26.15 -0.18
N LEU A 128 7.62 -24.91 -0.69
CA LEU A 128 7.53 -24.65 -2.14
C LEU A 128 8.73 -25.21 -2.93
N LYS A 129 9.93 -25.26 -2.33
CA LYS A 129 11.12 -25.85 -2.96
C LYS A 129 11.08 -27.38 -3.07
N TYR A 130 10.17 -28.02 -2.36
CA TYR A 130 10.03 -29.48 -2.35
C TYR A 130 8.77 -29.89 -3.11
N GLU A 131 8.93 -30.41 -4.32
CA GLU A 131 7.83 -30.72 -5.23
C GLU A 131 6.76 -31.65 -4.60
N LEU A 132 7.18 -32.71 -3.91
CA LEU A 132 6.25 -33.65 -3.28
C LEU A 132 5.42 -33.02 -2.15
N LEU A 133 6.05 -32.15 -1.34
CA LEU A 133 5.36 -31.46 -0.27
C LEU A 133 4.39 -30.42 -0.84
N SER A 134 4.78 -29.71 -1.89
CA SER A 134 3.93 -28.75 -2.58
C SER A 134 2.70 -29.43 -3.19
N LYS A 135 2.88 -30.53 -3.88
CA LYS A 135 1.76 -31.36 -4.42
C LYS A 135 0.83 -31.85 -3.32
N PHE A 136 1.38 -32.43 -2.25
CA PHE A 136 0.57 -32.88 -1.13
C PHE A 136 -0.30 -31.77 -0.52
N ARG A 137 0.24 -30.57 -0.43
CA ARG A 137 -0.47 -29.43 0.16
C ARG A 137 -1.57 -28.87 -0.77
N MET A 138 -1.39 -28.95 -2.09
CA MET A 138 -2.36 -28.47 -3.07
C MET A 138 -3.57 -29.41 -3.24
N PHE A 139 -3.41 -30.71 -2.96
CA PHE A 139 -4.46 -31.71 -3.14
C PHE A 139 -5.23 -32.04 -1.84
N LYS A 140 -5.08 -31.24 -0.81
CA LYS A 140 -5.79 -31.36 0.46
C LYS A 140 -6.78 -30.23 0.66
#